data_72d36d1af33de84aed0ae1febf128b2d
#
_entry.id   72d36d1af33de84aed0ae1febf128b2d
#
_cell.length_a   1.000
_cell.length_b   1.000
_cell.length_c   1.000
_cell.angle_alpha   90.00
_cell.angle_beta   90.00
_cell.angle_gamma   90.00
#
_symmetry.space_group_name_H-M   'P 1'
#
loop_
_entity.id
_entity.type
_entity.pdbx_description
1 polymer ?
#
loop_
_entity_poly.entity_id
_entity_poly.type
_entity_poly.pdbx_seq_one_letter_code
_entity_poly.pdbx_strand_id
1 'polypeptide(L)'
;MKLLDWLLDLMYPPRCAFCRRLLPDGVKGVCRFCESRLPFVPEDGQIQSFKNIDKCLAPLYYEGSVRESLHRYKFSSLTAYADIYSEFMGKCIDENGISCDIITWIPLSRRRLKKRGYDQAELLARLIAKRQGLDCIRLLKKLRDNPPQSGTGSPEKRKANVKGIYSCIKPELVKDRTILLIDDIVTTGATLSEAAGMLKKAGASAVYCAAVARSGK
;
A
#
# COMPACT_ATOMS: atom_id res chain seq x y z
N MET A 1 -19.96 15.89 17.43
CA MET A 1 -20.40 15.34 16.13
C MET A 1 -21.21 16.43 15.44
N LYS A 2 -20.76 16.91 14.28
CA LYS A 2 -21.47 17.97 13.56
C LYS A 2 -22.74 17.37 12.94
N LEU A 3 -23.85 18.12 12.89
CA LEU A 3 -25.13 17.72 12.31
C LEU A 3 -24.97 17.13 10.88
N LEU A 4 -24.02 17.65 10.14
CA LEU A 4 -23.67 17.17 8.80
C LEU A 4 -23.11 15.75 8.80
N ASP A 5 -22.26 15.40 9.78
CA ASP A 5 -21.68 14.05 9.91
C ASP A 5 -22.80 13.04 10.21
N TRP A 6 -23.74 13.39 11.08
CA TRP A 6 -24.90 12.55 11.39
C TRP A 6 -25.80 12.32 10.18
N LEU A 7 -26.08 13.37 9.38
CA LEU A 7 -26.87 13.26 8.14
C LEU A 7 -26.15 12.40 7.09
N LEU A 8 -24.83 12.52 6.96
CA LEU A 8 -24.02 11.70 6.06
C LEU A 8 -24.01 10.23 6.50
N ASP A 9 -23.89 9.95 7.79
CA ASP A 9 -23.94 8.59 8.33
C ASP A 9 -25.33 7.96 8.15
N LEU A 10 -26.42 8.75 8.18
CA LEU A 10 -27.76 8.27 7.90
C LEU A 10 -27.94 7.87 6.42
N MET A 11 -27.40 8.64 5.49
CA MET A 11 -27.48 8.35 4.04
C MET A 11 -26.45 7.31 3.59
N TYR A 12 -25.27 7.30 4.20
CA TYR A 12 -24.14 6.43 3.88
C TYR A 12 -23.58 5.79 5.15
N PRO A 13 -24.33 4.90 5.79
CA PRO A 13 -23.92 4.33 7.06
C PRO A 13 -22.58 3.59 6.92
N PRO A 14 -21.70 3.72 7.93
CA PRO A 14 -20.38 3.11 7.92
C PRO A 14 -20.48 1.59 7.78
N ARG A 15 -19.69 1.03 6.87
CA ARG A 15 -19.68 -0.40 6.57
C ARG A 15 -18.30 -0.99 6.78
N CYS A 16 -18.28 -2.23 7.26
CA CYS A 16 -17.05 -3.00 7.38
C CYS A 16 -16.33 -3.11 6.02
N ALA A 17 -15.04 -2.76 5.99
CA ALA A 17 -14.22 -2.79 4.78
C ALA A 17 -14.13 -4.21 4.18
N PHE A 18 -14.30 -5.26 4.98
CA PHE A 18 -14.15 -6.64 4.54
C PHE A 18 -15.49 -7.31 4.18
N CYS A 19 -16.46 -7.36 5.09
CA CYS A 19 -17.73 -8.04 4.86
C CYS A 19 -18.90 -7.13 4.43
N ARG A 20 -18.73 -5.80 4.46
CA ARG A 20 -19.71 -4.77 4.11
C ARG A 20 -20.95 -4.70 5.03
N ARG A 21 -21.01 -5.45 6.10
CA ARG A 21 -22.06 -5.30 7.11
C ARG A 21 -22.01 -3.90 7.70
N LEU A 22 -23.15 -3.36 8.08
CA LEU A 22 -23.24 -2.11 8.82
C LEU A 22 -22.39 -2.21 10.09
N LEU A 23 -21.70 -1.15 10.41
CA LEU A 23 -20.93 -1.04 11.64
C LEU A 23 -21.82 -0.43 12.73
N PRO A 24 -21.77 -0.92 13.97
CA PRO A 24 -22.38 -0.25 15.12
C PRO A 24 -21.78 1.15 15.31
N ASP A 25 -22.52 2.01 16.02
CA ASP A 25 -22.09 3.34 16.37
C ASP A 25 -20.71 3.32 17.08
N GLY A 26 -19.83 4.21 16.65
CA GLY A 26 -18.48 4.33 17.18
C GLY A 26 -17.47 3.30 16.65
N VAL A 27 -17.90 2.26 15.92
CA VAL A 27 -17.00 1.29 15.28
C VAL A 27 -16.63 1.80 13.89
N LYS A 28 -15.34 1.82 13.57
CA LYS A 28 -14.83 2.28 12.27
C LYS A 28 -14.03 1.19 11.56
N GLY A 29 -14.14 1.17 10.25
CA GLY A 29 -13.30 0.39 9.34
C GLY A 29 -13.56 -1.11 9.34
N VAL A 30 -13.51 -1.81 10.48
CA VAL A 30 -13.65 -3.26 10.58
C VAL A 30 -14.61 -3.68 11.71
N CYS A 31 -15.48 -4.66 11.46
CA CYS A 31 -16.32 -5.24 12.51
C CYS A 31 -15.56 -6.32 13.29
N ARG A 32 -15.89 -6.53 14.56
CA ARG A 32 -15.27 -7.54 15.44
C ARG A 32 -15.21 -8.94 14.82
N PHE A 33 -16.26 -9.34 14.08
CA PHE A 33 -16.30 -10.63 13.40
C PHE A 33 -15.23 -10.78 12.32
N CYS A 34 -15.00 -9.73 11.51
CA CYS A 34 -13.93 -9.75 10.51
C CYS A 34 -12.56 -9.64 11.16
N GLU A 35 -12.40 -8.73 12.10
CA GLU A 35 -11.13 -8.47 12.78
C GLU A 35 -10.52 -9.76 13.36
N SER A 36 -11.32 -10.58 14.05
CA SER A 36 -10.86 -11.85 14.61
C SER A 36 -10.57 -12.96 13.57
N ARG A 37 -10.89 -12.73 12.29
CA ARG A 37 -10.75 -13.72 11.21
C ARG A 37 -9.93 -13.23 10.02
N LEU A 38 -9.41 -12.02 10.11
CA LEU A 38 -8.49 -11.55 9.08
C LEU A 38 -7.25 -12.45 9.05
N PRO A 39 -6.76 -12.81 7.85
CA PRO A 39 -5.57 -13.61 7.70
C PRO A 39 -4.32 -12.75 7.95
N PHE A 40 -4.09 -12.40 9.21
CA PHE A 40 -2.88 -11.70 9.61
C PHE A 40 -1.65 -12.57 9.35
N VAL A 41 -0.60 -11.94 8.88
CA VAL A 41 0.71 -12.57 8.76
C VAL A 41 1.32 -12.65 10.17
N PRO A 42 1.77 -13.83 10.65
CA PRO A 42 2.47 -13.93 11.93
C PRO A 42 3.70 -13.03 11.97
N GLU A 43 4.07 -12.54 13.16
CA GLU A 43 5.16 -11.56 13.33
C GLU A 43 6.49 -12.04 12.72
N ASP A 44 6.85 -13.30 12.91
CA ASP A 44 8.03 -13.95 12.33
C ASP A 44 8.00 -14.05 10.80
N GLY A 45 6.81 -13.94 10.20
CA GLY A 45 6.59 -13.99 8.76
C GLY A 45 6.37 -12.63 8.09
N GLN A 46 6.27 -11.54 8.84
CA GLN A 46 5.92 -10.23 8.27
C GLN A 46 6.99 -9.65 7.35
N ILE A 47 8.26 -9.96 7.62
CA ILE A 47 9.39 -9.46 6.83
C ILE A 47 9.69 -10.39 5.66
N GLN A 48 9.79 -9.82 4.45
CA GLN A 48 10.26 -10.49 3.25
C GLN A 48 11.46 -9.73 2.67
N SER A 49 12.35 -10.45 2.01
CA SER A 49 13.50 -9.88 1.31
C SER A 49 13.29 -9.96 -0.20
N PHE A 50 13.55 -8.85 -0.89
CA PHE A 50 13.52 -8.78 -2.35
C PHE A 50 14.74 -8.00 -2.84
N LYS A 51 15.06 -8.14 -4.12
CA LYS A 51 16.17 -7.40 -4.73
C LYS A 51 16.00 -5.88 -4.54
N ASN A 52 17.05 -5.19 -4.10
CA ASN A 52 17.09 -3.74 -3.84
C ASN A 52 16.21 -3.27 -2.66
N ILE A 53 15.63 -4.18 -1.90
CA ILE A 53 14.77 -3.89 -0.75
C ILE A 53 15.41 -4.51 0.48
N ASP A 54 15.65 -3.67 1.50
CA ASP A 54 16.28 -4.12 2.74
C ASP A 54 15.28 -4.92 3.62
N LYS A 55 14.04 -4.43 3.73
CA LYS A 55 12.91 -5.15 4.37
C LYS A 55 11.61 -4.80 3.65
N CYS A 56 10.73 -5.78 3.47
CA CYS A 56 9.38 -5.59 2.92
C CYS A 56 8.35 -6.17 3.89
N LEU A 57 7.39 -5.35 4.30
CA LEU A 57 6.39 -5.67 5.31
C LEU A 57 5.00 -5.80 4.68
N ALA A 58 4.20 -6.73 5.21
CA ALA A 58 2.77 -6.78 4.91
C ALA A 58 2.02 -7.42 6.08
N PRO A 59 1.05 -6.74 6.70
CA PRO A 59 0.30 -7.27 7.84
C PRO A 59 -0.67 -8.39 7.49
N LEU A 60 -1.13 -8.49 6.22
CA LEU A 60 -2.19 -9.41 5.83
C LEU A 60 -1.76 -10.33 4.67
N TYR A 61 -2.34 -11.53 4.62
CA TYR A 61 -2.31 -12.35 3.41
C TYR A 61 -3.36 -11.86 2.39
N TYR A 62 -2.99 -11.86 1.11
CA TYR A 62 -3.86 -11.46 0.00
C TYR A 62 -4.79 -12.61 -0.39
N GLU A 63 -5.76 -12.92 0.46
CA GLU A 63 -6.72 -14.01 0.26
C GLU A 63 -8.12 -13.64 0.78
N GLY A 64 -9.13 -14.43 0.45
CA GLY A 64 -10.50 -14.31 0.96
C GLY A 64 -11.05 -12.87 0.96
N SER A 65 -11.56 -12.43 2.11
CA SER A 65 -12.16 -11.11 2.29
C SER A 65 -11.18 -9.95 2.09
N VAL A 66 -9.87 -10.16 2.34
CA VAL A 66 -8.82 -9.15 2.10
C VAL A 66 -8.68 -8.88 0.61
N ARG A 67 -8.64 -9.93 -0.22
CA ARG A 67 -8.58 -9.82 -1.68
C ARG A 67 -9.78 -9.05 -2.23
N GLU A 68 -10.98 -9.39 -1.79
CA GLU A 68 -12.21 -8.72 -2.22
C GLU A 68 -12.24 -7.25 -1.78
N SER A 69 -11.82 -6.97 -0.55
CA SER A 69 -11.75 -5.63 0.00
C SER A 69 -10.78 -4.75 -0.78
N LEU A 70 -9.56 -5.22 -1.04
CA LEU A 70 -8.56 -4.51 -1.85
C LEU A 70 -9.00 -4.33 -3.31
N HIS A 71 -9.78 -5.28 -3.87
CA HIS A 71 -10.38 -5.08 -5.18
C HIS A 71 -11.39 -3.92 -5.17
N ARG A 72 -12.27 -3.85 -4.17
CA ARG A 72 -13.18 -2.71 -4.00
C ARG A 72 -12.45 -1.39 -3.81
N TYR A 73 -11.41 -1.38 -2.99
CA TYR A 73 -10.53 -0.22 -2.81
C TYR A 73 -9.95 0.26 -4.13
N LYS A 74 -9.56 -0.63 -5.03
CA LYS A 74 -9.00 -0.29 -6.34
C LYS A 74 -10.02 0.21 -7.37
N PHE A 75 -11.26 -0.26 -7.32
CA PHE A 75 -12.20 -0.11 -8.44
C PHE A 75 -13.55 0.50 -8.08
N SER A 76 -13.84 0.69 -6.79
CA SER A 76 -15.14 1.23 -6.33
C SER A 76 -15.02 2.57 -5.61
N SER A 77 -13.90 3.27 -5.75
CA SER A 77 -13.61 4.59 -5.14
C SER A 77 -13.84 4.66 -3.62
N LEU A 78 -13.70 3.51 -2.92
CA LEU A 78 -13.91 3.42 -1.48
C LEU A 78 -12.65 3.86 -0.71
N THR A 79 -12.32 5.14 -0.83
CA THR A 79 -11.14 5.74 -0.20
C THR A 79 -11.14 5.63 1.32
N ALA A 80 -12.33 5.57 1.95
CA ALA A 80 -12.47 5.38 3.39
C ALA A 80 -11.82 4.07 3.92
N TYR A 81 -11.56 3.08 3.03
CA TYR A 81 -10.83 1.87 3.42
C TYR A 81 -9.34 2.12 3.68
N ALA A 82 -8.81 3.24 3.19
CA ALA A 82 -7.40 3.58 3.39
C ALA A 82 -7.06 3.81 4.87
N ASP A 83 -8.01 4.30 5.67
CA ASP A 83 -7.79 4.54 7.10
C ASP A 83 -7.46 3.24 7.83
N ILE A 84 -8.30 2.19 7.67
CA ILE A 84 -8.07 0.90 8.33
C ILE A 84 -6.82 0.18 7.78
N TYR A 85 -6.56 0.30 6.47
CA TYR A 85 -5.34 -0.28 5.90
C TYR A 85 -4.08 0.43 6.40
N SER A 86 -4.10 1.77 6.47
CA SER A 86 -2.97 2.52 7.01
C SER A 86 -2.75 2.26 8.50
N GLU A 87 -3.80 1.91 9.25
CA GLU A 87 -3.71 1.51 10.64
C GLU A 87 -2.99 0.16 10.79
N PHE A 88 -3.41 -0.86 10.05
CA PHE A 88 -2.73 -2.17 10.06
C PHE A 88 -1.28 -2.08 9.58
N MET A 89 -1.03 -1.30 8.52
CA MET A 89 0.33 -1.10 8.02
C MET A 89 1.20 -0.34 9.04
N GLY A 90 0.66 0.74 9.64
CA GLY A 90 1.38 1.54 10.64
C GLY A 90 1.79 0.68 11.84
N LYS A 91 0.84 -0.10 12.40
CA LYS A 91 1.13 -1.05 13.47
C LYS A 91 2.24 -2.04 13.09
N CYS A 92 2.16 -2.64 11.91
CA CYS A 92 3.17 -3.57 11.41
C CYS A 92 4.55 -2.90 11.23
N ILE A 93 4.60 -1.64 10.77
CA ILE A 93 5.83 -0.85 10.63
C ILE A 93 6.46 -0.61 12.01
N ASP A 94 5.66 -0.18 12.99
CA ASP A 94 6.11 0.15 14.34
C ASP A 94 6.62 -1.11 15.08
N GLU A 95 5.87 -2.21 15.03
CA GLU A 95 6.23 -3.49 15.65
C GLU A 95 7.52 -4.09 15.09
N ASN A 96 7.82 -3.84 13.81
CA ASN A 96 9.07 -4.31 13.18
C ASN A 96 10.23 -3.31 13.28
N GLY A 97 10.07 -2.21 14.02
CA GLY A 97 11.12 -1.23 14.28
C GLY A 97 11.63 -0.53 13.01
N ILE A 98 10.75 -0.28 12.04
CA ILE A 98 11.13 0.42 10.81
C ILE A 98 11.15 1.92 11.06
N SER A 99 12.32 2.53 10.94
CA SER A 99 12.52 3.98 10.94
C SER A 99 12.94 4.44 9.56
N CYS A 100 12.40 5.56 9.10
CA CYS A 100 12.74 6.14 7.79
C CYS A 100 12.74 7.67 7.85
N ASP A 101 13.39 8.29 6.89
CA ASP A 101 13.44 9.76 6.75
C ASP A 101 12.29 10.29 5.89
N ILE A 102 11.90 9.54 4.86
CA ILE A 102 10.92 9.97 3.86
C ILE A 102 10.03 8.78 3.49
N ILE A 103 8.73 9.05 3.39
CA ILE A 103 7.74 8.10 2.87
C ILE A 103 7.40 8.47 1.43
N THR A 104 7.42 7.48 0.55
CA THR A 104 7.02 7.59 -0.86
C THR A 104 6.14 6.41 -1.26
N TRP A 105 5.68 6.38 -2.49
CA TRP A 105 4.76 5.33 -2.97
C TRP A 105 5.08 4.87 -4.40
N ILE A 106 4.56 3.71 -4.76
CA ILE A 106 4.56 3.20 -6.14
C ILE A 106 3.52 3.97 -6.95
N PRO A 107 3.91 4.87 -7.87
CA PRO A 107 2.95 5.69 -8.58
C PRO A 107 2.19 4.89 -9.64
N LEU A 108 0.89 5.16 -9.76
CA LEU A 108 0.09 4.72 -10.88
C LEU A 108 0.54 5.39 -12.19
N SER A 109 0.28 4.73 -13.31
CA SER A 109 0.37 5.39 -14.61
C SER A 109 -0.73 6.43 -14.77
N ARG A 110 -0.50 7.45 -15.63
CA ARG A 110 -1.48 8.50 -15.91
C ARG A 110 -2.84 7.94 -16.35
N ARG A 111 -2.83 6.91 -17.21
CA ARG A 111 -4.05 6.24 -17.68
C ARG A 111 -4.83 5.59 -16.54
N ARG A 112 -4.14 4.86 -15.63
CA ARG A 112 -4.79 4.21 -14.49
C ARG A 112 -5.30 5.23 -13.48
N LEU A 113 -4.53 6.29 -13.22
CA LEU A 113 -4.94 7.39 -12.35
C LEU A 113 -6.21 8.06 -12.86
N LYS A 114 -6.26 8.39 -14.18
CA LYS A 114 -7.47 8.97 -14.81
C LYS A 114 -8.68 8.03 -14.72
N LYS A 115 -8.49 6.71 -14.86
CA LYS A 115 -9.57 5.72 -14.76
C LYS A 115 -10.08 5.54 -13.32
N ARG A 116 -9.18 5.63 -12.31
CA ARG A 116 -9.52 5.34 -10.91
C ARG A 116 -9.90 6.59 -10.11
N GLY A 117 -9.50 7.78 -10.57
CA GLY A 117 -9.72 9.06 -9.89
C GLY A 117 -8.72 9.35 -8.77
N TYR A 118 -7.99 8.33 -8.26
CA TYR A 118 -7.01 8.47 -7.18
C TYR A 118 -5.92 7.40 -7.26
N ASP A 119 -4.80 7.65 -6.57
CA ASP A 119 -3.70 6.70 -6.41
C ASP A 119 -3.79 6.04 -5.03
N GLN A 120 -4.02 4.74 -5.00
CA GLN A 120 -4.24 3.97 -3.77
C GLN A 120 -3.01 3.98 -2.86
N ALA A 121 -1.83 3.79 -3.46
CA ALA A 121 -0.59 3.76 -2.72
C ALA A 121 -0.23 5.16 -2.18
N GLU A 122 -0.53 6.23 -2.93
CA GLU A 122 -0.36 7.61 -2.46
C GLU A 122 -1.23 7.89 -1.24
N LEU A 123 -2.51 7.49 -1.28
CA LEU A 123 -3.42 7.73 -0.15
C LEU A 123 -2.94 7.02 1.12
N LEU A 124 -2.51 5.76 1.00
CA LEU A 124 -1.91 5.01 2.11
C LEU A 124 -0.64 5.68 2.63
N ALA A 125 0.27 6.07 1.74
CA ALA A 125 1.53 6.72 2.10
C ALA A 125 1.30 8.02 2.89
N ARG A 126 0.35 8.86 2.45
CA ARG A 126 0.01 10.11 3.14
C ARG A 126 -0.58 9.87 4.53
N LEU A 127 -1.45 8.86 4.69
CA LEU A 127 -2.03 8.52 5.98
C LEU A 127 -0.98 7.96 6.95
N ILE A 128 -0.07 7.11 6.49
CA ILE A 128 1.03 6.57 7.30
C ILE A 128 1.98 7.71 7.69
N ALA A 129 2.37 8.58 6.75
CA ALA A 129 3.24 9.72 7.01
C ALA A 129 2.65 10.67 8.07
N LYS A 130 1.34 10.97 7.95
CA LYS A 130 0.63 11.80 8.93
C LYS A 130 0.66 11.17 10.34
N ARG A 131 0.52 9.85 10.44
CA ARG A 131 0.58 9.13 11.74
C ARG A 131 1.97 9.18 12.36
N GLN A 132 3.02 9.09 11.54
CA GLN A 132 4.42 9.06 11.98
C GLN A 132 5.06 10.44 12.06
N GLY A 133 4.36 11.52 11.69
CA GLY A 133 4.92 12.88 11.67
C GLY A 133 6.04 13.07 10.65
N LEU A 134 6.00 12.31 9.54
CA LEU A 134 7.03 12.31 8.50
C LEU A 134 6.55 12.95 7.20
N ASP A 135 7.51 13.33 6.35
CA ASP A 135 7.23 13.84 5.02
C ASP A 135 6.81 12.72 4.06
N CYS A 136 5.71 12.98 3.32
CA CYS A 136 5.27 12.14 2.22
C CYS A 136 5.57 12.85 0.89
N ILE A 137 6.61 12.38 0.19
CA ILE A 137 7.13 13.04 -1.00
C ILE A 137 7.03 12.10 -2.21
N ARG A 138 6.57 12.62 -3.35
CA ARG A 138 6.63 11.88 -4.61
C ARG A 138 8.06 11.87 -5.12
N LEU A 139 8.75 10.74 -4.96
CA LEU A 139 10.12 10.52 -5.43
C LEU A 139 10.18 9.77 -6.76
N LEU A 140 9.12 9.06 -7.12
CA LEU A 140 9.07 8.18 -8.29
C LEU A 140 8.06 8.65 -9.33
N LYS A 141 8.36 8.40 -10.61
CA LYS A 141 7.47 8.56 -11.74
C LYS A 141 7.42 7.28 -12.55
N LYS A 142 6.21 6.87 -12.93
CA LYS A 142 6.01 5.76 -13.86
C LYS A 142 6.09 6.26 -15.30
N LEU A 143 7.00 5.71 -16.07
CA LEU A 143 7.32 6.17 -17.45
C LEU A 143 6.42 5.53 -18.50
N ARG A 144 6.00 4.27 -18.30
CA ARG A 144 5.21 3.49 -19.25
C ARG A 144 4.10 2.71 -18.54
N ASP A 145 2.98 2.51 -19.25
CA ASP A 145 1.94 1.59 -18.83
C ASP A 145 2.38 0.15 -19.08
N ASN A 146 2.29 -0.70 -18.05
CA ASN A 146 2.33 -2.13 -18.26
C ASN A 146 0.96 -2.60 -18.74
N PRO A 147 0.87 -3.51 -19.71
CA PRO A 147 -0.38 -4.19 -20.01
C PRO A 147 -1.02 -4.74 -18.73
N PRO A 148 -2.36 -4.78 -18.63
CA PRO A 148 -3.02 -5.44 -17.52
C PRO A 148 -2.51 -6.88 -17.43
N GLN A 149 -1.94 -7.27 -16.31
CA GLN A 149 -1.55 -8.66 -16.07
C GLN A 149 -2.80 -9.45 -15.63
N SER A 150 -3.79 -9.52 -16.49
CA SER A 150 -4.93 -10.39 -16.32
C SER A 150 -4.55 -11.77 -16.87
N GLY A 151 -4.31 -12.72 -15.94
CA GLY A 151 -4.21 -14.15 -16.26
C GLY A 151 -2.79 -14.65 -16.58
N THR A 152 -2.39 -15.72 -15.93
CA THR A 152 -1.42 -16.77 -16.33
C THR A 152 -0.01 -16.41 -16.82
N GLY A 153 0.54 -15.26 -16.46
CA GLY A 153 1.95 -14.97 -16.76
C GLY A 153 2.90 -15.57 -15.71
N SER A 154 3.93 -16.32 -16.16
CA SER A 154 4.98 -16.84 -15.28
C SER A 154 5.68 -15.71 -14.50
N PRO A 155 6.28 -16.00 -13.32
CA PRO A 155 7.05 -15.02 -12.54
C PRO A 155 8.14 -14.31 -13.34
N GLU A 156 8.75 -14.99 -14.30
CA GLU A 156 9.79 -14.47 -15.20
C GLU A 156 9.24 -13.42 -16.16
N LYS A 157 8.06 -13.66 -16.77
CA LYS A 157 7.37 -12.67 -17.61
C LYS A 157 6.97 -11.42 -16.80
N ARG A 158 6.61 -11.59 -15.54
CA ARG A 158 6.32 -10.44 -14.64
C ARG A 158 7.57 -9.62 -14.35
N LYS A 159 8.74 -10.24 -14.14
CA LYS A 159 10.03 -9.55 -13.95
C LYS A 159 10.46 -8.78 -15.19
N ALA A 160 10.34 -9.37 -16.37
CA ALA A 160 10.70 -8.73 -17.65
C ALA A 160 9.84 -7.50 -17.95
N ASN A 161 8.55 -7.55 -17.62
CA ASN A 161 7.58 -6.48 -17.90
C ASN A 161 7.71 -5.24 -17.01
N VAL A 162 8.55 -5.25 -15.96
CA VAL A 162 8.70 -4.11 -15.03
C VAL A 162 10.02 -3.37 -15.18
N LYS A 163 10.98 -3.87 -15.95
CA LYS A 163 12.31 -3.26 -16.10
C LYS A 163 12.23 -1.91 -16.84
N GLY A 164 12.80 -0.85 -16.23
CA GLY A 164 12.90 0.49 -16.81
C GLY A 164 11.56 1.25 -16.88
N ILE A 165 10.59 0.92 -16.03
CA ILE A 165 9.28 1.60 -16.01
C ILE A 165 9.16 2.70 -14.96
N TYR A 166 10.11 2.78 -14.04
CA TYR A 166 10.17 3.85 -13.04
C TYR A 166 11.42 4.71 -13.20
N SER A 167 11.33 5.97 -12.79
CA SER A 167 12.48 6.86 -12.61
C SER A 167 12.35 7.61 -11.30
N CYS A 168 13.48 7.86 -10.63
CA CYS A 168 13.55 8.82 -9.54
C CYS A 168 13.52 10.24 -10.13
N ILE A 169 12.65 11.10 -9.58
CA ILE A 169 12.45 12.47 -10.07
C ILE A 169 13.00 13.55 -9.13
N LYS A 170 13.50 13.16 -7.96
CA LYS A 170 14.10 14.04 -6.96
C LYS A 170 15.30 13.33 -6.29
N PRO A 171 16.35 13.00 -7.05
CA PRO A 171 17.50 12.26 -6.52
C PRO A 171 18.19 13.00 -5.37
N GLU A 172 18.14 14.33 -5.37
CA GLU A 172 18.73 15.18 -4.32
C GLU A 172 18.09 14.97 -2.94
N LEU A 173 16.80 14.56 -2.90
CA LEU A 173 16.10 14.24 -1.64
C LEU A 173 16.29 12.80 -1.19
N VAL A 174 16.83 11.94 -2.06
CA VAL A 174 17.00 10.50 -1.81
C VAL A 174 18.40 10.17 -1.28
N LYS A 175 19.40 10.94 -1.68
CA LYS A 175 20.80 10.70 -1.32
C LYS A 175 20.99 10.62 0.19
N ASP A 176 21.65 9.55 0.65
CA ASP A 176 21.99 9.25 2.04
C ASP A 176 20.77 9.14 3.00
N ARG A 177 19.54 8.93 2.43
CA ARG A 177 18.30 8.81 3.19
C ARG A 177 17.79 7.38 3.23
N THR A 178 17.08 7.07 4.31
CA THR A 178 16.28 5.85 4.45
C THR A 178 14.85 6.11 3.96
N ILE A 179 14.42 5.37 2.96
CA ILE A 179 13.13 5.58 2.27
C ILE A 179 12.17 4.45 2.59
N LEU A 180 10.93 4.78 2.99
CA LEU A 180 9.82 3.82 3.08
C LEU A 180 8.94 3.93 1.84
N LEU A 181 8.91 2.86 1.05
CA LEU A 181 8.15 2.75 -0.20
C LEU A 181 6.83 2.00 0.03
N ILE A 182 5.71 2.64 -0.24
CA ILE A 182 4.35 2.11 -0.01
C ILE A 182 3.74 1.58 -1.30
N ASP A 183 3.09 0.41 -1.20
CA ASP A 183 2.21 -0.14 -2.25
C ASP A 183 0.94 -0.73 -1.61
N ASP A 184 -0.01 -1.19 -2.41
CA ASP A 184 -1.24 -1.84 -1.91
C ASP A 184 -1.07 -3.35 -1.74
N ILE A 185 -0.36 -4.04 -2.64
CA ILE A 185 -0.18 -5.50 -2.62
C ILE A 185 1.23 -5.86 -3.09
N VAL A 186 1.92 -6.70 -2.32
CA VAL A 186 3.14 -7.36 -2.76
C VAL A 186 2.84 -8.80 -3.20
N THR A 187 3.22 -9.14 -4.42
CA THR A 187 3.13 -10.50 -4.98
C THR A 187 4.53 -11.09 -5.17
N THR A 188 5.12 -10.92 -6.33
CA THR A 188 6.49 -11.37 -6.63
C THR A 188 7.55 -10.36 -6.18
N GLY A 189 7.17 -9.21 -5.63
CA GLY A 189 8.06 -8.10 -5.32
C GLY A 189 8.68 -7.39 -6.54
N ALA A 190 8.37 -7.81 -7.77
CA ALA A 190 9.02 -7.29 -8.97
C ALA A 190 8.82 -5.77 -9.15
N THR A 191 7.61 -5.26 -8.92
CA THR A 191 7.30 -3.83 -8.99
C THR A 191 8.08 -3.03 -7.96
N LEU A 192 8.04 -3.50 -6.70
CA LEU A 192 8.76 -2.87 -5.59
C LEU A 192 10.27 -2.91 -5.81
N SER A 193 10.83 -4.06 -6.24
CA SER A 193 12.26 -4.22 -6.53
C SER A 193 12.77 -3.29 -7.62
N GLU A 194 11.99 -3.07 -8.68
CA GLU A 194 12.35 -2.14 -9.75
C GLU A 194 12.34 -0.68 -9.26
N ALA A 195 11.28 -0.29 -8.55
CA ALA A 195 11.15 1.05 -7.99
C ALA A 195 12.23 1.33 -6.92
N ALA A 196 12.46 0.39 -6.02
CA ALA A 196 13.53 0.46 -5.02
C ALA A 196 14.92 0.56 -5.67
N GLY A 197 15.14 -0.15 -6.78
CA GLY A 197 16.36 -0.05 -7.57
C GLY A 197 16.60 1.36 -8.10
N MET A 198 15.56 2.13 -8.43
CA MET A 198 15.71 3.54 -8.83
C MET A 198 16.07 4.43 -7.65
N LEU A 199 15.53 4.16 -6.45
CA LEU A 199 15.90 4.89 -5.23
C LEU A 199 17.33 4.57 -4.78
N LYS A 200 17.73 3.29 -4.81
CA LYS A 200 19.13 2.88 -4.52
C LYS A 200 20.12 3.50 -5.51
N LYS A 201 19.79 3.56 -6.81
CA LYS A 201 20.62 4.26 -7.82
C LYS A 201 20.71 5.77 -7.58
N ALA A 202 19.71 6.38 -6.99
CA ALA A 202 19.70 7.77 -6.58
C ALA A 202 20.46 8.01 -5.25
N GLY A 203 21.01 6.96 -4.63
CA GLY A 203 21.85 7.05 -3.44
C GLY A 203 21.11 6.84 -2.12
N ALA A 204 19.93 6.19 -2.11
CA ALA A 204 19.26 5.83 -0.86
C ALA A 204 20.12 4.89 -0.02
N SER A 205 20.33 5.21 1.27
CA SER A 205 21.05 4.37 2.24
C SER A 205 20.32 3.05 2.45
N ALA A 206 19.02 3.12 2.71
CA ALA A 206 18.13 1.97 2.83
C ALA A 206 16.81 2.21 2.11
N VAL A 207 16.19 1.13 1.61
CA VAL A 207 14.83 1.16 1.06
C VAL A 207 14.02 0.06 1.74
N TYR A 208 13.11 0.47 2.60
CA TYR A 208 12.09 -0.38 3.18
C TYR A 208 10.82 -0.30 2.35
N CYS A 209 10.03 -1.35 2.37
CA CYS A 209 8.73 -1.38 1.70
C CYS A 209 7.65 -1.82 2.67
N ALA A 210 6.43 -1.29 2.48
CA ALA A 210 5.25 -1.78 3.16
C ALA A 210 4.05 -1.83 2.20
N ALA A 211 3.26 -2.89 2.32
CA ALA A 211 2.01 -3.07 1.57
C ALA A 211 0.90 -3.55 2.51
N VAL A 212 -0.36 -3.37 2.11
CA VAL A 212 -1.51 -3.85 2.91
C VAL A 212 -1.51 -5.37 3.02
N ALA A 213 -1.18 -6.04 1.90
CA ALA A 213 -1.22 -7.49 1.87
C ALA A 213 -0.13 -8.08 0.95
N ARG A 214 0.25 -9.33 1.25
CA ARG A 214 1.16 -10.12 0.43
C ARG A 214 0.49 -11.38 -0.11
N SER A 215 0.88 -11.84 -1.30
CA SER A 215 0.50 -13.14 -1.81
C SER A 215 1.45 -14.24 -1.31
N GLY A 216 0.92 -15.44 -1.13
CA GLY A 216 1.65 -16.63 -0.66
C GLY A 216 1.66 -16.73 0.88
N LYS A 217 1.49 -17.95 1.33
CA LYS A 217 1.78 -18.40 2.71
C LYS A 217 3.18 -18.95 2.74
#